data_fc7bb8920c19217cd254eb2380e1b8c4
#
_entry.id   fc7bb8920c19217cd254eb2380e1b8c4
#
_cell.length_a   1.000
_cell.length_b   1.000
_cell.length_c   1.000
_cell.angle_alpha   90.00
_cell.angle_beta   90.00
_cell.angle_gamma   90.00
#
_symmetry.space_group_name_H-M   'P 1'
#
loop_
_entity.id
_entity.type
_entity.pdbx_description
1 polymer ?
#
loop_
_entity_poly.entity_id
_entity_poly.type
_entity_poly.pdbx_seq_one_letter_code
_entity_poly.pdbx_strand_id
1 'polypeptide(L)'
;MILSAPSGAGKTSLAHALAERLRERGQRVAFSVSYTTRAPRRGEEDGRDYHFVDDATFSAMVQEQAFLEHAGVYERRYGTGRAATEAALQSHDLVILDIDWQGAQQVRKHWPQVLSVFIRPPSLEELERRLRTRGQDDEQTVAARMQQAEAELSHADEFDQQIVNDDFARALDALLALVDSRATAAR
;
A
#
# COMPACT_ATOMS: atom_id res chain seq x y z
N MET A 1 10.04 -0.45 -1.50
CA MET A 1 9.44 -0.90 -0.22
C MET A 1 7.97 -1.15 -0.43
N ILE A 2 7.45 -2.23 0.12
CA ILE A 2 6.01 -2.52 0.17
C ILE A 2 5.47 -2.06 1.52
N LEU A 3 4.34 -1.36 1.50
CA LEU A 3 3.51 -1.11 2.67
C LEU A 3 2.15 -1.77 2.46
N SER A 4 1.73 -2.62 3.40
CA SER A 4 0.42 -3.25 3.41
C SER A 4 -0.26 -3.04 4.75
N ALA A 5 -1.57 -3.04 4.78
CA ALA A 5 -2.37 -2.86 5.99
C ALA A 5 -3.85 -3.10 5.71
N PRO A 6 -4.63 -3.44 6.73
CA PRO A 6 -6.08 -3.37 6.64
C PRO A 6 -6.59 -1.95 6.37
N SER A 7 -7.71 -1.87 5.69
CA SER A 7 -8.39 -0.58 5.48
C SER A 7 -8.68 0.11 6.83
N GLY A 8 -8.23 1.34 7.00
CA GLY A 8 -8.40 2.07 8.28
C GLY A 8 -7.19 2.01 9.23
N ALA A 9 -6.19 1.18 8.97
CA ALA A 9 -4.99 1.11 9.82
C ALA A 9 -4.03 2.31 9.69
N GLY A 10 -4.26 3.22 8.73
CA GLY A 10 -3.47 4.44 8.56
C GLY A 10 -2.29 4.33 7.58
N LYS A 11 -2.25 3.28 6.75
CA LYS A 11 -1.19 3.01 5.77
C LYS A 11 -0.87 4.22 4.88
N THR A 12 -1.87 4.75 4.18
CA THR A 12 -1.68 5.86 3.23
C THR A 12 -1.13 7.10 3.93
N SER A 13 -1.64 7.45 5.12
CA SER A 13 -1.15 8.60 5.89
C SER A 13 0.31 8.42 6.30
N LEU A 14 0.68 7.23 6.79
CA LEU A 14 2.07 6.91 7.14
C LEU A 14 2.99 6.90 5.92
N ALA A 15 2.53 6.36 4.79
CA ALA A 15 3.30 6.33 3.55
C ALA A 15 3.62 7.76 3.05
N HIS A 16 2.64 8.66 3.06
CA HIS A 16 2.85 10.06 2.68
C HIS A 16 3.79 10.78 3.64
N ALA A 17 3.59 10.64 4.95
CA ALA A 17 4.46 11.26 5.96
C ALA A 17 5.90 10.73 5.86
N LEU A 18 6.09 9.43 5.62
CA LEU A 18 7.40 8.83 5.37
C LEU A 18 8.07 9.47 4.15
N ALA A 19 7.34 9.55 3.03
CA ALA A 19 7.87 10.14 1.81
C ALA A 19 8.26 11.61 1.99
N GLU A 20 7.44 12.39 2.70
CA GLU A 20 7.72 13.80 3.02
C GLU A 20 9.00 13.93 3.85
N ARG A 21 9.14 13.18 4.95
CA ARG A 21 10.32 13.18 5.80
C ARG A 21 11.59 12.78 5.06
N LEU A 22 11.52 11.79 4.17
CA LEU A 22 12.67 11.37 3.37
C LEU A 22 13.04 12.43 2.33
N ARG A 23 12.06 13.09 1.71
CA ARG A 23 12.31 14.22 0.78
C ARG A 23 12.94 15.41 1.48
N GLU A 24 12.52 15.77 2.71
CA GLU A 24 13.17 16.79 3.53
C GLU A 24 14.65 16.47 3.80
N ARG A 25 15.03 15.18 3.82
CA ARG A 25 16.42 14.71 3.93
C ARG A 25 17.16 14.65 2.57
N GLY A 26 16.55 15.14 1.49
CA GLY A 26 17.13 15.18 0.15
C GLY A 26 17.03 13.87 -0.63
N GLN A 27 16.24 12.88 -0.15
CA GLN A 27 16.03 11.62 -0.87
C GLN A 27 14.92 11.75 -1.91
N ARG A 28 15.11 11.13 -3.07
CA ARG A 28 14.10 11.07 -4.13
C ARG A 28 13.17 9.90 -3.86
N VAL A 29 11.93 10.20 -3.49
CA VAL A 29 10.92 9.19 -3.16
C VAL A 29 9.76 9.26 -4.13
N ALA A 30 9.39 8.13 -4.72
CA ALA A 30 8.22 7.96 -5.57
C ALA A 30 7.19 7.03 -4.92
N PHE A 31 5.93 7.26 -5.25
CA PHE A 31 4.85 6.27 -5.10
C PHE A 31 4.62 5.58 -6.42
N SER A 32 4.37 4.28 -6.39
CA SER A 32 3.78 3.61 -7.54
C SER A 32 2.28 3.95 -7.58
N VAL A 33 1.84 4.60 -8.65
CA VAL A 33 0.42 4.87 -8.89
C VAL A 33 -0.19 3.61 -9.45
N SER A 34 -1.13 3.00 -8.71
CA SER A 34 -1.78 1.76 -9.10
C SER A 34 -2.92 2.00 -10.11
N TYR A 35 -3.18 1.02 -10.94
CA TYR A 35 -4.37 0.94 -11.78
C TYR A 35 -5.55 0.37 -10.99
N THR A 36 -6.76 0.82 -11.29
CA THR A 36 -7.97 0.28 -10.67
C THR A 36 -9.18 0.35 -11.59
N THR A 37 -10.07 -0.66 -11.47
CA THR A 37 -11.39 -0.64 -12.14
C THR A 37 -12.47 0.03 -11.29
N ARG A 38 -12.10 0.58 -10.14
CA ARG A 38 -12.99 1.39 -9.30
C ARG A 38 -13.17 2.77 -9.92
N ALA A 39 -14.40 3.27 -9.91
CA ALA A 39 -14.66 4.67 -10.27
C ALA A 39 -13.93 5.64 -9.28
N PRO A 40 -13.44 6.79 -9.77
CA PRO A 40 -12.81 7.79 -8.91
C PRO A 40 -13.78 8.30 -7.85
N ARG A 41 -13.28 8.52 -6.64
CA ARG A 41 -14.01 9.20 -5.57
C ARG A 41 -13.88 10.71 -5.73
N ARG A 42 -14.72 11.45 -5.00
CA ARG A 42 -14.65 12.92 -5.01
C ARG A 42 -13.26 13.39 -4.58
N GLY A 43 -12.59 14.13 -5.44
CA GLY A 43 -11.26 14.71 -5.20
C GLY A 43 -10.08 13.83 -5.62
N GLU A 44 -10.33 12.60 -6.09
CA GLU A 44 -9.29 11.78 -6.71
C GLU A 44 -9.07 12.19 -8.17
N GLU A 45 -7.81 12.15 -8.61
CA GLU A 45 -7.38 12.54 -9.96
C GLU A 45 -6.67 11.38 -10.64
N ASP A 46 -7.01 11.15 -11.92
CA ASP A 46 -6.35 10.14 -12.74
C ASP A 46 -4.84 10.44 -12.89
N GLY A 47 -4.04 9.40 -12.80
CA GLY A 47 -2.57 9.50 -12.87
C GLY A 47 -1.89 10.04 -11.61
N ARG A 48 -2.64 10.55 -10.64
CA ARG A 48 -2.12 11.01 -9.35
C ARG A 48 -2.46 10.02 -8.23
N ASP A 49 -3.75 9.73 -8.04
CA ASP A 49 -4.23 8.86 -6.98
C ASP A 49 -4.28 7.40 -7.47
N TYR A 50 -4.81 7.21 -8.66
CA TYR A 50 -4.87 5.95 -9.40
C TYR A 50 -4.87 6.23 -10.91
N HIS A 51 -4.55 5.21 -11.70
CA HIS A 51 -4.94 5.14 -13.11
C HIS A 51 -6.31 4.44 -13.16
N PHE A 52 -7.37 5.20 -13.43
CA PHE A 52 -8.73 4.66 -13.49
C PHE A 52 -8.99 4.10 -14.89
N VAL A 53 -9.20 2.79 -14.97
CA VAL A 53 -9.43 2.07 -16.24
C VAL A 53 -10.69 1.22 -16.14
N ASP A 54 -11.25 0.86 -17.29
CA ASP A 54 -12.33 -0.12 -17.34
C ASP A 54 -11.82 -1.57 -17.22
N ASP A 55 -12.74 -2.51 -17.01
CA ASP A 55 -12.40 -3.93 -16.88
C ASP A 55 -11.80 -4.54 -18.14
N ALA A 56 -12.16 -4.04 -19.33
CA ALA A 56 -11.62 -4.51 -20.60
C ALA A 56 -10.15 -4.11 -20.74
N THR A 57 -9.83 -2.84 -20.48
CA THR A 57 -8.46 -2.32 -20.44
C THR A 57 -7.62 -3.05 -19.39
N PHE A 58 -8.14 -3.21 -18.18
CA PHE A 58 -7.42 -3.93 -17.12
C PHE A 58 -7.13 -5.38 -17.53
N SER A 59 -8.09 -6.06 -18.17
CA SER A 59 -7.92 -7.44 -18.63
C SER A 59 -6.88 -7.54 -19.75
N ALA A 60 -6.84 -6.59 -20.68
CA ALA A 60 -5.80 -6.53 -21.71
C ALA A 60 -4.42 -6.36 -21.07
N MET A 61 -4.27 -5.46 -20.10
CA MET A 61 -3.02 -5.25 -19.37
C MET A 61 -2.55 -6.51 -18.62
N VAL A 62 -3.47 -7.30 -18.06
CA VAL A 62 -3.14 -8.61 -17.45
C VAL A 62 -2.60 -9.57 -18.50
N GLN A 63 -3.25 -9.68 -19.66
CA GLN A 63 -2.81 -10.56 -20.76
C GLN A 63 -1.42 -10.16 -21.30
N GLU A 64 -1.15 -8.87 -21.35
CA GLU A 64 0.14 -8.30 -21.78
C GLU A 64 1.23 -8.37 -20.68
N GLN A 65 0.92 -8.92 -19.51
CA GLN A 65 1.82 -8.97 -18.34
C GLN A 65 2.35 -7.58 -17.93
N ALA A 66 1.54 -6.54 -18.12
CA ALA A 66 1.90 -5.16 -17.84
C ALA A 66 1.96 -4.83 -16.34
N PHE A 67 1.48 -5.73 -15.48
CA PHE A 67 1.52 -5.56 -14.03
C PHE A 67 2.69 -6.31 -13.37
N LEU A 68 3.24 -5.75 -12.31
CA LEU A 68 4.10 -6.44 -11.35
C LEU A 68 3.29 -7.38 -10.47
N GLU A 69 2.14 -6.90 -10.04
CA GLU A 69 1.14 -7.61 -9.28
C GLU A 69 -0.25 -7.09 -9.66
N HIS A 70 -1.25 -7.91 -9.50
CA HIS A 70 -2.65 -7.49 -9.53
C HIS A 70 -3.50 -8.36 -8.61
N ALA A 71 -4.54 -7.77 -8.03
CA ALA A 71 -5.45 -8.46 -7.12
C ALA A 71 -6.89 -7.97 -7.27
N GLY A 72 -7.83 -8.83 -6.91
CA GLY A 72 -9.21 -8.46 -6.69
C GLY A 72 -9.41 -8.10 -5.21
N VAL A 73 -9.88 -6.89 -4.97
CA VAL A 73 -10.23 -6.42 -3.62
C VAL A 73 -11.69 -5.98 -3.64
N TYR A 74 -12.54 -6.69 -2.92
CA TYR A 74 -13.99 -6.62 -3.07
C TYR A 74 -14.39 -6.93 -4.54
N GLU A 75 -15.28 -6.15 -5.12
CA GLU A 75 -15.70 -6.30 -6.53
C GLU A 75 -14.83 -5.49 -7.50
N ARG A 76 -13.64 -5.02 -7.09
CA ARG A 76 -12.77 -4.15 -7.87
C ARG A 76 -11.39 -4.77 -8.05
N ARG A 77 -10.74 -4.38 -9.12
CA ARG A 77 -9.39 -4.86 -9.46
C ARG A 77 -8.40 -3.73 -9.22
N TYR A 78 -7.22 -4.11 -8.75
CA TYR A 78 -6.09 -3.21 -8.55
C TYR A 78 -4.84 -3.86 -9.11
N GLY A 79 -3.89 -3.04 -9.58
CA GLY A 79 -2.63 -3.58 -10.09
C GLY A 79 -1.55 -2.51 -10.18
N THR A 80 -0.32 -2.92 -9.95
CA THR A 80 0.86 -2.06 -10.00
C THR A 80 1.53 -2.20 -11.37
N GLY A 81 1.63 -1.10 -12.12
CA GLY A 81 2.25 -1.09 -13.45
C GLY A 81 3.74 -1.42 -13.39
N ARG A 82 4.18 -2.45 -14.13
CA ARG A 82 5.57 -2.92 -14.17
C ARG A 82 6.52 -1.84 -14.69
N ALA A 83 6.31 -1.38 -15.92
CA ALA A 83 7.23 -0.45 -16.58
C ALA A 83 7.39 0.88 -15.82
N ALA A 84 6.30 1.43 -15.30
CA ALA A 84 6.33 2.67 -14.53
C ALA A 84 7.12 2.49 -13.22
N THR A 85 6.93 1.36 -12.52
CA THR A 85 7.64 1.08 -11.27
C THR A 85 9.12 0.84 -11.51
N GLU A 86 9.49 0.10 -12.56
CA GLU A 86 10.89 -0.13 -12.94
C GLU A 86 11.60 1.17 -13.33
N ALA A 87 10.93 2.06 -14.09
CA ALA A 87 11.46 3.38 -14.41
C ALA A 87 11.64 4.26 -13.16
N ALA A 88 10.68 4.22 -12.23
CA ALA A 88 10.80 4.93 -10.97
C ALA A 88 11.98 4.43 -10.13
N LEU A 89 12.25 3.13 -10.08
CA LEU A 89 13.40 2.54 -9.38
C LEU A 89 14.76 2.98 -9.95
N GLN A 90 14.83 3.33 -11.24
CA GLN A 90 16.05 3.85 -11.85
C GLN A 90 16.34 5.32 -11.48
N SER A 91 15.31 6.08 -11.14
CA SER A 91 15.39 7.53 -10.94
C SER A 91 15.19 7.99 -9.51
N HIS A 92 14.76 7.11 -8.60
CA HIS A 92 14.47 7.44 -7.21
C HIS A 92 15.24 6.52 -6.26
N ASP A 93 15.52 7.05 -5.07
CA ASP A 93 16.24 6.33 -4.02
C ASP A 93 15.32 5.35 -3.28
N LEU A 94 14.00 5.63 -3.29
CA LEU A 94 12.96 4.78 -2.74
C LEU A 94 11.70 4.85 -3.60
N VAL A 95 11.11 3.67 -3.89
CA VAL A 95 9.75 3.55 -4.44
C VAL A 95 8.88 2.85 -3.40
N ILE A 96 7.75 3.46 -3.06
CA ILE A 96 6.76 2.93 -2.13
C ILE A 96 5.61 2.32 -2.94
N LEU A 97 5.35 1.04 -2.68
CA LEU A 97 4.20 0.30 -3.21
C LEU A 97 3.15 0.21 -2.10
N ASP A 98 2.02 0.89 -2.27
CA ASP A 98 0.85 0.83 -1.38
C ASP A 98 -0.10 -0.25 -1.91
N ILE A 99 0.13 -1.52 -1.50
CA ILE A 99 -0.57 -2.69 -2.03
C ILE A 99 -1.10 -3.59 -0.90
N ASP A 100 -2.00 -4.51 -1.23
CA ASP A 100 -2.49 -5.50 -0.30
C ASP A 100 -1.51 -6.69 -0.12
N TRP A 101 -1.87 -7.64 0.74
CA TRP A 101 -1.04 -8.81 0.99
C TRP A 101 -0.90 -9.72 -0.25
N GLN A 102 -1.92 -9.83 -1.11
CA GLN A 102 -1.88 -10.64 -2.34
C GLN A 102 -0.87 -10.05 -3.34
N GLY A 103 -0.91 -8.73 -3.51
CA GLY A 103 0.06 -7.99 -4.32
C GLY A 103 1.48 -8.12 -3.74
N ALA A 104 1.61 -8.01 -2.41
CA ALA A 104 2.89 -8.16 -1.74
C ALA A 104 3.53 -9.54 -2.00
N GLN A 105 2.75 -10.62 -1.94
CA GLN A 105 3.22 -11.96 -2.27
C GLN A 105 3.73 -12.06 -3.72
N GLN A 106 3.02 -11.46 -4.69
CA GLN A 106 3.42 -11.46 -6.09
C GLN A 106 4.71 -10.68 -6.31
N VAL A 107 4.82 -9.46 -5.75
CA VAL A 107 6.04 -8.64 -5.87
C VAL A 107 7.23 -9.34 -5.23
N ARG A 108 7.09 -9.96 -4.05
CA ARG A 108 8.17 -10.69 -3.37
C ARG A 108 8.68 -11.89 -4.17
N LYS A 109 7.84 -12.54 -4.97
CA LYS A 109 8.29 -13.61 -5.89
C LYS A 109 9.23 -13.07 -6.98
N HIS A 110 8.99 -11.85 -7.47
CA HIS A 110 9.82 -11.20 -8.49
C HIS A 110 11.05 -10.51 -7.89
N TRP A 111 10.89 -9.89 -6.73
CA TRP A 111 11.93 -9.16 -5.99
C TRP A 111 12.04 -9.65 -4.54
N PRO A 112 12.71 -10.79 -4.30
CA PRO A 112 12.80 -11.39 -2.96
C PRO A 112 13.46 -10.50 -1.91
N GLN A 113 14.23 -9.50 -2.34
CA GLN A 113 14.93 -8.57 -1.45
C GLN A 113 14.13 -7.30 -1.13
N VAL A 114 12.90 -7.17 -1.66
CA VAL A 114 12.07 -6.00 -1.36
C VAL A 114 11.73 -5.97 0.12
N LEU A 115 11.93 -4.81 0.78
CA LEU A 115 11.46 -4.62 2.15
C LEU A 115 9.93 -4.57 2.16
N SER A 116 9.30 -5.47 2.88
CA SER A 116 7.86 -5.53 3.08
C SER A 116 7.49 -5.23 4.53
N VAL A 117 6.59 -4.27 4.73
CA VAL A 117 6.15 -3.83 6.05
C VAL A 117 4.63 -3.89 6.13
N PHE A 118 4.13 -4.53 7.17
CA PHE A 118 2.70 -4.59 7.48
C PHE A 118 2.36 -3.62 8.60
N ILE A 119 1.44 -2.68 8.33
CA ILE A 119 0.95 -1.74 9.34
C ILE A 119 -0.28 -2.34 10.02
N ARG A 120 -0.18 -2.54 11.32
CA ARG A 120 -1.27 -3.08 12.15
C ARG A 120 -2.01 -1.98 12.88
N PRO A 121 -3.33 -2.06 13.00
CA PRO A 121 -4.04 -1.27 14.00
C PRO A 121 -3.67 -1.79 15.40
N PRO A 122 -3.82 -1.00 16.46
CA PRO A 122 -3.56 -1.45 17.83
C PRO A 122 -4.52 -2.55 18.29
N SER A 123 -5.76 -2.51 17.82
CA SER A 123 -6.75 -3.56 18.01
C SER A 123 -7.83 -3.53 16.92
N LEU A 124 -8.66 -4.58 16.83
CA LEU A 124 -9.81 -4.62 15.93
C LEU A 124 -10.87 -3.60 16.33
N GLU A 125 -11.10 -3.40 17.61
CA GLU A 125 -12.05 -2.40 18.14
C GLU A 125 -11.65 -0.97 17.72
N GLU A 126 -10.36 -0.67 17.81
CA GLU A 126 -9.84 0.64 17.37
C GLU A 126 -9.96 0.80 15.85
N LEU A 127 -9.73 -0.26 15.09
CA LEU A 127 -9.93 -0.26 13.64
C LEU A 127 -11.39 0.01 13.29
N GLU A 128 -12.31 -0.67 13.92
CA GLU A 128 -13.75 -0.46 13.73
C GLU A 128 -14.15 0.98 14.07
N ARG A 129 -13.66 1.50 15.21
CA ARG A 129 -13.89 2.90 15.61
C ARG A 129 -13.40 3.87 14.52
N ARG A 130 -12.22 3.65 13.96
CA ARG A 130 -11.65 4.49 12.88
C ARG A 130 -12.50 4.43 11.60
N LEU A 131 -12.97 3.25 11.21
CA LEU A 131 -13.85 3.09 10.05
C LEU A 131 -15.17 3.85 10.23
N ARG A 132 -15.82 3.70 11.40
CA ARG A 132 -17.07 4.41 11.74
C ARG A 132 -16.88 5.93 11.79
N THR A 133 -15.80 6.42 12.40
CA THR A 133 -15.51 7.85 12.55
C THR A 133 -15.32 8.56 11.21
N ARG A 134 -14.84 7.86 10.16
CA ARG A 134 -14.72 8.43 8.80
C ARG A 134 -16.06 8.79 8.19
N GLY A 135 -17.17 8.20 8.64
CA GLY A 135 -18.53 8.54 8.21
C GLY A 135 -18.80 8.33 6.71
N GLN A 136 -17.97 7.53 6.03
CA GLN A 136 -18.05 7.29 4.58
C GLN A 136 -18.75 5.97 4.24
N ASP A 137 -19.00 5.13 5.23
CA ASP A 137 -19.49 3.77 5.07
C ASP A 137 -20.73 3.54 5.91
N ASP A 138 -21.69 2.79 5.38
CA ASP A 138 -22.82 2.27 6.14
C ASP A 138 -22.40 1.08 7.03
N GLU A 139 -23.27 0.64 7.92
CA GLU A 139 -23.01 -0.46 8.86
C GLU A 139 -22.63 -1.78 8.14
N GLN A 140 -23.25 -2.07 7.00
CA GLN A 140 -22.96 -3.29 6.24
C GLN A 140 -21.55 -3.22 5.62
N THR A 141 -21.16 -2.06 5.10
CA THR A 141 -19.83 -1.82 4.56
C THR A 141 -18.77 -1.90 5.67
N VAL A 142 -19.04 -1.33 6.86
CA VAL A 142 -18.13 -1.44 8.01
C VAL A 142 -17.94 -2.90 8.41
N ALA A 143 -19.02 -3.68 8.52
CA ALA A 143 -18.94 -5.10 8.87
C ALA A 143 -18.13 -5.90 7.85
N ALA A 144 -18.37 -5.68 6.54
CA ALA A 144 -17.60 -6.33 5.48
C ALA A 144 -16.11 -5.97 5.53
N ARG A 145 -15.77 -4.70 5.82
CA ARG A 145 -14.38 -4.26 5.98
C ARG A 145 -13.71 -4.86 7.21
N MET A 146 -14.45 -5.03 8.32
CA MET A 146 -13.92 -5.68 9.52
C MET A 146 -13.60 -7.15 9.26
N GLN A 147 -14.49 -7.88 8.58
CA GLN A 147 -14.25 -9.27 8.20
C GLN A 147 -13.02 -9.39 7.29
N GLN A 148 -12.86 -8.48 6.33
CA GLN A 148 -11.68 -8.48 5.47
C GLN A 148 -10.41 -8.11 6.25
N ALA A 149 -10.48 -7.17 7.20
CA ALA A 149 -9.35 -6.77 8.02
C ALA A 149 -8.81 -7.94 8.86
N GLU A 150 -9.67 -8.80 9.39
CA GLU A 150 -9.25 -10.03 10.08
C GLU A 150 -8.49 -10.97 9.14
N ALA A 151 -9.01 -11.16 7.91
CA ALA A 151 -8.32 -11.96 6.90
C ALA A 151 -6.95 -11.35 6.51
N GLU A 152 -6.89 -10.03 6.29
CA GLU A 152 -5.64 -9.33 5.99
C GLU A 152 -4.62 -9.43 7.13
N LEU A 153 -5.07 -9.31 8.39
CA LEU A 153 -4.23 -9.44 9.58
C LEU A 153 -3.63 -10.84 9.73
N SER A 154 -4.30 -11.88 9.27
CA SER A 154 -3.77 -13.25 9.30
C SER A 154 -2.54 -13.44 8.42
N HIS A 155 -2.30 -12.55 7.45
CA HIS A 155 -1.13 -12.53 6.57
C HIS A 155 0.00 -11.62 7.07
N ALA A 156 -0.16 -10.95 8.22
CA ALA A 156 0.83 -10.01 8.74
C ALA A 156 2.21 -10.64 8.98
N ASP A 157 2.24 -11.92 9.41
CA ASP A 157 3.48 -12.66 9.67
C ASP A 157 4.26 -13.04 8.41
N GLU A 158 3.68 -12.85 7.22
CA GLU A 158 4.36 -13.05 5.95
C GLU A 158 5.29 -11.89 5.57
N PHE A 159 5.17 -10.74 6.24
CA PHE A 159 5.96 -9.54 5.99
C PHE A 159 7.25 -9.51 6.79
N ASP A 160 8.29 -8.87 6.25
CA ASP A 160 9.59 -8.78 6.92
C ASP A 160 9.51 -8.03 8.24
N GLN A 161 8.61 -7.06 8.33
CA GLN A 161 8.40 -6.24 9.53
C GLN A 161 6.92 -5.93 9.74
N GLN A 162 6.54 -5.82 11.01
CA GLN A 162 5.22 -5.37 11.42
C GLN A 162 5.35 -4.13 12.29
N ILE A 163 4.53 -3.11 12.02
CA ILE A 163 4.49 -1.87 12.82
C ILE A 163 3.06 -1.66 13.31
N VAL A 164 2.89 -1.52 14.62
CA VAL A 164 1.60 -1.16 15.20
C VAL A 164 1.42 0.36 15.14
N ASN A 165 0.37 0.82 14.48
CA ASN A 165 0.01 2.23 14.40
C ASN A 165 -0.97 2.61 15.53
N ASP A 166 -0.48 2.54 16.76
CA ASP A 166 -1.15 3.01 17.98
C ASP A 166 -0.86 4.50 18.22
N ASP A 167 0.36 4.94 17.93
CA ASP A 167 0.80 6.32 17.88
C ASP A 167 1.44 6.62 16.52
N PHE A 168 0.93 7.63 15.83
CA PHE A 168 1.33 7.94 14.46
C PHE A 168 2.80 8.34 14.35
N ALA A 169 3.31 9.18 15.30
CA ALA A 169 4.68 9.65 15.27
C ALA A 169 5.66 8.49 15.51
N ARG A 170 5.36 7.63 16.46
CA ARG A 170 6.15 6.44 16.78
C ARG A 170 6.17 5.43 15.62
N ALA A 171 5.04 5.21 14.97
CA ALA A 171 4.96 4.35 13.79
C ALA A 171 5.76 4.92 12.61
N LEU A 172 5.72 6.24 12.41
CA LEU A 172 6.52 6.93 11.39
C LEU A 172 8.02 6.83 11.68
N ASP A 173 8.45 7.03 12.93
CA ASP A 173 9.85 6.90 13.33
C ASP A 173 10.36 5.46 13.13
N ALA A 174 9.54 4.46 13.41
CA ALA A 174 9.87 3.07 13.13
C ALA A 174 10.06 2.81 11.63
N LEU A 175 9.19 3.36 10.76
CA LEU A 175 9.34 3.26 9.31
C LEU A 175 10.63 3.93 8.82
N LEU A 176 10.96 5.12 9.33
CA LEU A 176 12.19 5.82 9.00
C LEU A 176 13.42 5.00 9.38
N ALA A 177 13.44 4.43 10.58
CA ALA A 177 14.55 3.59 11.05
C ALA A 177 14.75 2.34 10.17
N LEU A 178 13.67 1.73 9.67
CA LEU A 178 13.75 0.59 8.74
C LEU A 178 14.38 1.00 7.40
N VAL A 179 14.02 2.15 6.84
CA VAL A 179 14.61 2.66 5.59
C VAL A 179 16.09 2.94 5.79
N ASP A 180 16.46 3.62 6.89
CA ASP A 180 17.85 3.97 7.21
C ASP A 180 18.72 2.72 7.39
N SER A 181 18.21 1.69 8.07
CA SER A 181 18.95 0.42 8.27
C SER A 181 19.23 -0.32 6.96
N ARG A 182 18.28 -0.30 6.02
CA ARG A 182 18.45 -0.91 4.69
C ARG A 182 19.44 -0.15 3.82
N ALA A 183 19.41 1.18 3.88
CA ALA A 183 20.37 2.02 3.15
C ALA A 183 21.81 1.78 3.64
N THR A 184 22.01 1.47 4.91
CA THR A 184 23.32 1.15 5.50
C THR A 184 23.80 -0.25 5.08
N ALA A 185 22.91 -1.23 4.98
CA ALA A 185 23.24 -2.60 4.60
C ALA A 185 23.55 -2.78 3.08
N ALA A 186 23.14 -1.81 2.26
CA ALA A 186 23.35 -1.81 0.81
C ALA A 186 24.65 -1.11 0.36
N ARG A 187 25.38 -0.52 1.29
CA ARG A 187 26.71 0.10 1.09
C ARG A 187 27.83 -0.85 1.47
#